data_76dbdbbdd2ec89c72d0967f5fdbb12de
#
_entry.id   76dbdbbdd2ec89c72d0967f5fdbb12de
#
_cell.length_a   1.000
_cell.length_b   1.000
_cell.length_c   1.000
_cell.angle_alpha   90.00
_cell.angle_beta   90.00
_cell.angle_gamma   90.00
#
_symmetry.space_group_name_H-M   'P 1'
#
loop_
_entity.id
_entity.type
_entity.pdbx_description
1 polymer ?
#
loop_
_entity_poly.entity_id
_entity_poly.type
_entity_poly.pdbx_seq_one_letter_code
_entity_poly.pdbx_strand_id
1 'polypeptide(L)'
;MGISAGPKITTDGLVLHIDATNNKSYSGSGITIFNMVTGGIAGTLVNGSQSDVAYKKTFLLDGTNDTIQMPLPSGIVTGSPISISLWAKWKSVGTSTTTIQTLVDNQYQVADNIGFFIQDRPDLGSVLEWTTQPNNTVNRRVYSTQVVGDGSWHHIVGTNDGTYSRLYVDGYETGTAKTSAGIATTQDMLCIGNWAYVYSSPRYLNGSVSNFKVYNRALSATEILTDYYSTKNRFFPIENIVTNGLVLNVDASKSNSYSGIGNTIYDLSGSGNTGALINGPTFSASNGGSILFDNVNDYVSFGTSSSVKPTQLSLACFFKINAINAPNVIVGKQGTGVGAASYALVVQNGNLNFRIESGGIQDASYTFSNTSTYNYAVGTYDGSALKLYLNGSLVGTATTSVSIIYSDSYPLLMGYYANAFATNMNIGSMQLYNRALSATEVMQNFNAMRERYNI
;
A
#
# COMPACT_ATOMS: atom_id res chain seq x y z
N MET A 1 10.57 13.71 27.63
CA MET A 1 9.42 12.82 27.50
C MET A 1 9.26 12.51 26.03
N GLY A 2 9.64 11.29 25.59
CA GLY A 2 9.52 10.87 24.20
C GLY A 2 8.03 10.61 23.88
N ILE A 3 7.49 11.36 22.95
CA ILE A 3 6.16 11.10 22.42
C ILE A 3 6.31 9.88 21.51
N SER A 4 6.01 8.69 22.02
CA SER A 4 5.79 7.49 21.20
C SER A 4 4.39 7.59 20.60
N ALA A 5 4.23 8.36 19.55
CA ALA A 5 3.01 8.40 18.75
C ALA A 5 3.19 7.51 17.51
N GLY A 6 3.34 6.21 17.73
CA GLY A 6 3.04 5.23 16.69
C GLY A 6 1.52 5.13 16.54
N PRO A 7 1.01 4.76 15.34
CA PRO A 7 -0.41 4.56 15.13
C PRO A 7 -0.95 3.53 16.14
N LYS A 8 -2.08 3.84 16.77
CA LYS A 8 -2.66 3.01 17.82
C LYS A 8 -3.39 1.83 17.19
N ILE A 9 -2.96 0.61 17.50
CA ILE A 9 -3.77 -0.59 17.23
C ILE A 9 -5.02 -0.59 18.10
N THR A 10 -6.04 -1.30 17.67
CA THR A 10 -7.24 -1.57 18.46
C THR A 10 -6.85 -2.40 19.71
N THR A 11 -7.22 -1.94 20.89
CA THR A 11 -6.91 -2.63 22.17
C THR A 11 -8.15 -3.15 22.89
N ASP A 12 -9.34 -2.66 22.55
CA ASP A 12 -10.59 -3.14 23.12
C ASP A 12 -10.84 -4.59 22.71
N GLY A 13 -11.05 -5.46 23.69
CA GLY A 13 -11.21 -6.91 23.50
C GLY A 13 -9.93 -7.67 23.15
N LEU A 14 -8.75 -7.02 23.13
CA LEU A 14 -7.47 -7.68 22.86
C LEU A 14 -7.07 -8.57 24.05
N VAL A 15 -6.97 -9.88 23.82
CA VAL A 15 -6.62 -10.87 24.86
C VAL A 15 -5.26 -11.53 24.64
N LEU A 16 -4.77 -11.52 23.40
CA LEU A 16 -3.43 -12.01 23.04
C LEU A 16 -2.80 -11.09 22.01
N HIS A 17 -1.55 -10.71 22.25
CA HIS A 17 -0.72 -9.99 21.27
C HIS A 17 0.71 -10.49 21.36
N ILE A 18 1.20 -11.11 20.32
CA ILE A 18 2.62 -11.42 20.13
C ILE A 18 3.17 -10.68 18.93
N ASP A 19 4.38 -10.18 19.09
CA ASP A 19 5.07 -9.39 18.06
C ASP A 19 6.56 -9.70 18.10
N ALA A 20 7.06 -10.37 17.06
CA ALA A 20 8.46 -10.77 16.97
C ALA A 20 9.45 -9.58 17.00
N THR A 21 8.99 -8.35 16.69
CA THR A 21 9.84 -7.14 16.75
C THR A 21 9.91 -6.52 18.13
N ASN A 22 9.01 -6.89 19.03
CA ASN A 22 8.93 -6.31 20.37
C ASN A 22 9.67 -7.19 21.38
N ASN A 23 10.73 -6.66 21.98
CA ASN A 23 11.53 -7.41 22.96
C ASN A 23 10.74 -7.85 24.19
N LYS A 24 9.57 -7.23 24.48
CA LYS A 24 8.66 -7.68 25.55
C LYS A 24 7.90 -8.93 25.14
N SER A 25 7.71 -9.17 23.84
CA SER A 25 7.08 -10.38 23.33
C SER A 25 8.10 -11.46 23.04
N TYR A 26 9.21 -11.10 22.38
CA TYR A 26 10.27 -12.04 22.05
C TYR A 26 11.65 -11.36 22.14
N SER A 27 12.55 -11.95 22.94
CA SER A 27 13.90 -11.39 23.17
C SER A 27 14.83 -11.43 21.95
N GLY A 28 14.46 -12.20 20.93
CA GLY A 28 15.30 -12.48 19.74
C GLY A 28 16.14 -13.75 19.88
N SER A 29 16.03 -14.46 21.00
CA SER A 29 16.72 -15.75 21.24
C SER A 29 15.91 -16.62 22.20
N GLY A 30 16.18 -17.95 22.17
CA GLY A 30 15.44 -18.92 22.94
C GLY A 30 14.09 -19.28 22.33
N ILE A 31 13.28 -20.03 23.06
CA ILE A 31 12.01 -20.60 22.58
C ILE A 31 10.78 -19.93 23.19
N THR A 32 10.93 -19.05 24.18
CA THR A 32 9.81 -18.49 24.93
C THR A 32 9.28 -17.20 24.28
N ILE A 33 7.98 -17.13 24.06
CA ILE A 33 7.27 -15.96 23.57
C ILE A 33 6.30 -15.49 24.67
N PHE A 34 6.24 -14.18 24.90
CA PHE A 34 5.39 -13.56 25.90
C PHE A 34 4.22 -12.81 25.24
N ASN A 35 3.05 -12.96 25.83
CA ASN A 35 1.89 -12.14 25.48
C ASN A 35 2.07 -10.72 26.04
N MET A 36 1.93 -9.71 25.18
CA MET A 36 2.07 -8.30 25.57
C MET A 36 0.84 -7.73 26.27
N VAL A 37 -0.27 -8.48 26.33
CA VAL A 37 -1.44 -8.11 27.12
C VAL A 37 -1.16 -8.40 28.59
N THR A 38 -1.44 -7.47 29.48
CA THR A 38 -1.18 -7.62 30.91
C THR A 38 -1.88 -8.87 31.46
N GLY A 39 -1.12 -9.74 32.15
CA GLY A 39 -1.61 -11.03 32.67
C GLY A 39 -1.68 -12.15 31.63
N GLY A 40 -1.04 -11.94 30.46
CA GLY A 40 -1.02 -12.89 29.36
C GLY A 40 -0.17 -14.14 29.60
N ILE A 41 -0.28 -15.10 28.70
CA ILE A 41 0.31 -16.44 28.72
C ILE A 41 1.56 -16.43 27.82
N ALA A 42 2.59 -17.20 28.23
CA ALA A 42 3.74 -17.44 27.37
C ALA A 42 3.42 -18.46 26.28
N GLY A 43 3.95 -18.24 25.11
CA GLY A 43 3.99 -19.22 24.01
C GLY A 43 5.38 -19.82 23.84
N THR A 44 5.46 -20.87 23.06
CA THR A 44 6.71 -21.60 22.79
C THR A 44 6.94 -21.76 21.29
N LEU A 45 8.16 -21.45 20.86
CA LEU A 45 8.67 -21.84 19.53
C LEU A 45 9.04 -23.33 19.57
N VAL A 46 8.52 -24.13 18.65
CA VAL A 46 8.74 -25.56 18.59
C VAL A 46 9.53 -25.89 17.31
N ASN A 47 10.49 -26.81 17.45
CA ASN A 47 11.30 -27.40 16.39
C ASN A 47 12.23 -26.46 15.60
N GLY A 48 12.52 -25.28 16.11
CA GLY A 48 13.56 -24.46 15.50
C GLY A 48 13.08 -23.24 14.76
N SER A 49 11.80 -22.88 14.91
CA SER A 49 11.30 -21.58 14.42
C SER A 49 12.26 -20.47 14.84
N GLN A 50 12.76 -19.71 13.87
CA GLN A 50 13.77 -18.68 14.09
C GLN A 50 13.17 -17.30 13.93
N SER A 51 13.82 -16.29 14.51
CA SER A 51 13.53 -14.92 14.17
C SER A 51 14.39 -14.48 12.99
N ASP A 52 13.77 -14.05 11.90
CA ASP A 52 14.48 -13.43 10.78
C ASP A 52 14.88 -12.00 11.14
N VAL A 53 16.17 -11.78 11.41
CA VAL A 53 16.72 -10.45 11.71
C VAL A 53 16.81 -9.55 10.47
N ALA A 54 16.84 -10.13 9.26
CA ALA A 54 16.96 -9.38 8.01
C ALA A 54 15.66 -8.63 7.65
N TYR A 55 14.50 -9.15 8.07
CA TYR A 55 13.18 -8.55 7.83
C TYR A 55 12.51 -8.10 9.12
N LYS A 56 13.19 -7.29 9.94
CA LYS A 56 12.62 -6.67 11.14
C LYS A 56 12.02 -7.67 12.15
N LYS A 57 12.71 -8.80 12.39
CA LYS A 57 12.33 -9.81 13.36
C LYS A 57 10.91 -10.37 13.13
N THR A 58 10.80 -11.34 12.31
CA THR A 58 9.58 -12.14 12.14
C THR A 58 9.81 -13.56 12.64
N PHE A 59 8.77 -14.30 12.94
CA PHE A 59 8.88 -15.75 13.16
C PHE A 59 8.93 -16.43 11.80
N LEU A 60 10.05 -17.09 11.51
CA LEU A 60 10.25 -17.87 10.29
C LEU A 60 9.92 -19.34 10.56
N LEU A 61 9.11 -19.94 9.73
CA LEU A 61 8.66 -21.33 9.77
C LEU A 61 9.09 -22.01 8.48
N ASP A 62 9.71 -23.20 8.58
CA ASP A 62 10.42 -23.86 7.47
C ASP A 62 9.52 -24.77 6.61
N GLY A 63 8.27 -24.96 6.99
CA GLY A 63 7.32 -25.83 6.30
C GLY A 63 7.51 -27.34 6.58
N THR A 64 8.39 -27.69 7.51
CA THR A 64 8.71 -29.09 7.82
C THR A 64 8.12 -29.55 9.15
N ASN A 65 8.39 -28.80 10.22
CA ASN A 65 7.93 -29.15 11.58
C ASN A 65 7.85 -27.96 12.53
N ASP A 66 8.11 -26.75 12.04
CA ASP A 66 8.09 -25.55 12.84
C ASP A 66 6.67 -25.12 13.20
N THR A 67 6.46 -24.71 14.45
CA THR A 67 5.18 -24.16 14.91
C THR A 67 5.37 -23.28 16.14
N ILE A 68 4.44 -22.37 16.38
CA ILE A 68 4.30 -21.62 17.60
C ILE A 68 3.10 -22.17 18.36
N GLN A 69 3.30 -22.61 19.58
CA GLN A 69 2.25 -23.19 20.41
C GLN A 69 2.01 -22.28 21.62
N MET A 70 0.74 -22.04 21.92
CA MET A 70 0.30 -21.23 23.06
C MET A 70 -0.97 -21.84 23.65
N PRO A 71 -1.19 -21.72 24.97
CA PRO A 71 -2.52 -21.95 25.50
C PRO A 71 -3.53 -20.98 24.88
N LEU A 72 -4.76 -21.45 24.69
CA LEU A 72 -5.85 -20.60 24.26
C LEU A 72 -6.09 -19.49 25.31
N PRO A 73 -6.17 -18.20 24.90
CA PRO A 73 -6.39 -17.13 25.87
C PRO A 73 -7.69 -17.29 26.66
N SER A 74 -7.63 -16.98 27.96
CA SER A 74 -8.82 -16.95 28.79
C SER A 74 -9.84 -15.93 28.23
N GLY A 75 -11.12 -16.31 28.22
CA GLY A 75 -12.20 -15.49 27.62
C GLY A 75 -12.52 -15.84 26.18
N ILE A 76 -11.77 -16.74 25.55
CA ILE A 76 -12.14 -17.38 24.29
C ILE A 76 -12.85 -18.71 24.63
N VAL A 77 -14.15 -18.72 24.55
CA VAL A 77 -14.99 -19.88 24.89
C VAL A 77 -15.96 -20.21 23.75
N THR A 78 -16.47 -21.44 23.77
CA THR A 78 -17.48 -21.88 22.77
C THR A 78 -18.67 -20.94 22.74
N GLY A 79 -19.09 -20.55 21.54
CA GLY A 79 -20.20 -19.61 21.31
C GLY A 79 -19.79 -18.14 21.32
N SER A 80 -18.55 -17.81 21.72
CA SER A 80 -18.09 -16.42 21.77
C SER A 80 -17.79 -15.87 20.39
N PRO A 81 -17.98 -14.55 20.19
CA PRO A 81 -17.37 -13.82 19.10
C PRO A 81 -15.83 -13.85 19.21
N ILE A 82 -15.16 -13.76 18.08
CA ILE A 82 -13.69 -13.75 18.02
C ILE A 82 -13.18 -12.93 16.82
N SER A 83 -11.97 -12.40 16.94
CA SER A 83 -11.16 -11.99 15.80
C SER A 83 -9.74 -12.50 15.94
N ILE A 84 -9.21 -13.06 14.85
CA ILE A 84 -7.83 -13.48 14.70
C ILE A 84 -7.20 -12.54 13.67
N SER A 85 -6.11 -11.88 14.03
CA SER A 85 -5.39 -10.94 13.15
C SER A 85 -3.90 -11.28 13.13
N LEU A 86 -3.31 -11.36 11.93
CA LEU A 86 -1.88 -11.60 11.78
C LEU A 86 -1.34 -10.96 10.50
N TRP A 87 -0.04 -10.71 10.50
CA TRP A 87 0.73 -10.50 9.29
C TRP A 87 1.44 -11.79 8.92
N ALA A 88 1.28 -12.24 7.68
CA ALA A 88 1.92 -13.44 7.18
C ALA A 88 2.47 -13.24 5.76
N LYS A 89 3.56 -13.95 5.47
CA LYS A 89 4.18 -14.01 4.15
C LYS A 89 4.50 -15.47 3.85
N TRP A 90 3.92 -16.00 2.79
CA TRP A 90 4.19 -17.38 2.32
C TRP A 90 3.92 -17.44 0.82
N LYS A 91 4.38 -18.51 0.22
CA LYS A 91 4.03 -18.82 -1.17
C LYS A 91 3.25 -20.12 -1.21
N SER A 92 2.08 -20.09 -1.81
CA SER A 92 1.31 -21.32 -2.09
C SER A 92 2.09 -22.21 -3.04
N VAL A 93 2.10 -23.51 -2.76
CA VAL A 93 2.80 -24.50 -3.57
C VAL A 93 1.88 -25.65 -3.91
N GLY A 94 1.97 -26.14 -5.16
CA GLY A 94 1.15 -27.25 -5.63
C GLY A 94 -0.32 -26.87 -5.91
N THR A 95 -1.14 -27.88 -6.14
CA THR A 95 -2.58 -27.76 -6.47
C THR A 95 -3.40 -28.86 -5.81
N SER A 96 -2.89 -29.43 -4.72
CA SER A 96 -3.47 -30.58 -4.04
C SER A 96 -3.83 -30.27 -2.59
N THR A 97 -4.78 -31.00 -2.05
CA THR A 97 -5.12 -30.97 -0.61
C THR A 97 -3.96 -31.39 0.30
N THR A 98 -2.96 -32.08 -0.22
CA THR A 98 -1.75 -32.44 0.53
C THR A 98 -0.76 -31.30 0.69
N THR A 99 -0.94 -30.19 -0.04
CA THR A 99 -0.08 -29.00 -0.01
C THR A 99 -0.71 -27.82 0.72
N ILE A 100 -1.84 -28.03 1.42
CA ILE A 100 -2.47 -27.03 2.28
C ILE A 100 -1.48 -26.59 3.37
N GLN A 101 -1.38 -25.30 3.59
CA GLN A 101 -0.58 -24.71 4.67
C GLN A 101 -1.51 -24.03 5.71
N THR A 102 -1.25 -24.29 6.98
CA THR A 102 -2.06 -23.75 8.08
C THR A 102 -1.37 -22.53 8.68
N LEU A 103 -2.02 -21.39 8.65
CA LEU A 103 -1.51 -20.17 9.27
C LEU A 103 -1.82 -20.13 10.77
N VAL A 104 -3.07 -20.43 11.13
CA VAL A 104 -3.54 -20.46 12.54
C VAL A 104 -4.53 -21.60 12.70
N ASP A 105 -4.48 -22.28 13.84
CA ASP A 105 -5.39 -23.37 14.15
C ASP A 105 -5.68 -23.52 15.65
N ASN A 106 -6.95 -23.79 15.97
CA ASN A 106 -7.42 -24.27 17.28
C ASN A 106 -8.35 -25.46 17.08
N GLN A 107 -8.10 -26.29 16.10
CA GLN A 107 -9.00 -27.40 15.75
C GLN A 107 -8.59 -28.69 16.46
N TYR A 108 -9.57 -29.40 17.01
CA TYR A 108 -9.42 -30.77 17.47
C TYR A 108 -10.00 -31.73 16.45
N GLN A 109 -9.20 -32.68 16.04
CA GLN A 109 -9.64 -33.70 15.11
C GLN A 109 -10.21 -34.92 15.82
N VAL A 110 -11.43 -34.84 16.27
CA VAL A 110 -12.34 -35.98 16.31
C VAL A 110 -13.28 -35.87 15.11
N ALA A 111 -14.11 -36.89 14.85
CA ALA A 111 -14.96 -37.02 13.67
C ALA A 111 -15.76 -35.77 13.22
N ASP A 112 -15.76 -34.69 14.00
CA ASP A 112 -16.59 -33.51 13.84
C ASP A 112 -15.85 -32.22 13.48
N ASN A 113 -14.50 -32.20 13.31
CA ASN A 113 -13.71 -31.02 12.90
C ASN A 113 -14.11 -29.72 13.62
N ILE A 114 -14.13 -29.72 14.95
CA ILE A 114 -14.58 -28.61 15.78
C ILE A 114 -13.44 -27.65 16.05
N GLY A 115 -13.64 -26.34 15.85
CA GLY A 115 -12.64 -25.32 16.11
C GLY A 115 -12.68 -24.17 15.13
N PHE A 116 -11.61 -23.40 15.07
CA PHE A 116 -11.41 -22.34 14.09
C PHE A 116 -10.00 -22.42 13.50
N PHE A 117 -9.87 -22.02 12.23
CA PHE A 117 -8.57 -21.98 11.56
C PHE A 117 -8.53 -21.02 10.37
N ILE A 118 -7.31 -20.62 10.01
CA ILE A 118 -6.98 -19.92 8.75
C ILE A 118 -5.98 -20.79 7.99
N GLN A 119 -6.32 -21.15 6.75
CA GLN A 119 -5.49 -22.02 5.90
C GLN A 119 -5.36 -21.44 4.48
N ASP A 120 -4.21 -21.71 3.86
CA ASP A 120 -3.99 -21.57 2.43
C ASP A 120 -4.53 -22.81 1.70
N ARG A 121 -5.31 -22.60 0.64
CA ARG A 121 -5.99 -23.65 -0.13
C ARG A 121 -5.48 -23.67 -1.58
N PRO A 122 -4.32 -24.24 -1.85
CA PRO A 122 -3.79 -24.35 -3.21
C PRO A 122 -4.66 -25.22 -4.12
N ASP A 123 -5.40 -26.17 -3.57
CA ASP A 123 -6.37 -27.01 -4.27
C ASP A 123 -7.60 -26.24 -4.81
N LEU A 124 -7.83 -25.04 -4.29
CA LEU A 124 -8.90 -24.12 -4.71
C LEU A 124 -8.37 -22.87 -5.44
N GLY A 125 -7.13 -22.89 -5.94
CA GLY A 125 -6.51 -21.79 -6.63
C GLY A 125 -5.75 -20.83 -5.72
N SER A 126 -5.19 -21.31 -4.61
CA SER A 126 -4.37 -20.53 -3.67
C SER A 126 -5.13 -19.39 -2.99
N VAL A 127 -6.37 -19.68 -2.60
CA VAL A 127 -7.20 -18.78 -1.79
C VAL A 127 -7.02 -19.06 -0.30
N LEU A 128 -7.29 -18.06 0.54
CA LEU A 128 -7.40 -18.25 1.99
C LEU A 128 -8.76 -18.79 2.37
N GLU A 129 -8.77 -19.69 3.35
CA GLU A 129 -9.96 -20.19 4.02
C GLU A 129 -9.98 -19.72 5.47
N TRP A 130 -11.04 -19.05 5.89
CA TRP A 130 -11.38 -18.82 7.29
C TRP A 130 -12.57 -19.67 7.69
N THR A 131 -12.43 -20.45 8.74
CA THR A 131 -13.46 -21.36 9.21
C THR A 131 -13.68 -21.22 10.71
N THR A 132 -14.95 -21.18 11.11
CA THR A 132 -15.39 -21.36 12.49
C THR A 132 -16.39 -22.50 12.53
N GLN A 133 -16.03 -23.64 13.12
CA GLN A 133 -16.88 -24.84 13.12
C GLN A 133 -17.29 -25.20 14.54
N PRO A 134 -18.51 -24.91 15.00
CA PRO A 134 -19.03 -25.43 16.26
C PRO A 134 -19.49 -26.89 16.15
N ASN A 135 -19.68 -27.44 14.97
CA ASN A 135 -19.97 -28.83 14.67
C ASN A 135 -19.75 -29.10 13.17
N ASN A 136 -19.74 -30.35 12.74
CA ASN A 136 -19.42 -30.83 11.38
C ASN A 136 -20.42 -30.40 10.27
N THR A 137 -21.23 -29.38 10.47
CA THR A 137 -22.15 -28.88 9.45
C THR A 137 -21.44 -28.02 8.42
N VAL A 138 -21.47 -28.49 7.19
CA VAL A 138 -20.90 -27.91 5.97
C VAL A 138 -21.41 -26.48 5.74
N ASN A 139 -20.53 -25.59 5.27
CA ASN A 139 -20.76 -24.23 4.74
C ASN A 139 -20.48 -23.03 5.65
N ARG A 140 -19.61 -23.14 6.63
CA ARG A 140 -19.14 -22.00 7.44
C ARG A 140 -17.76 -21.50 7.04
N ARG A 141 -17.33 -21.87 5.84
CA ARG A 141 -16.02 -21.53 5.29
C ARG A 141 -16.14 -20.28 4.43
N VAL A 142 -15.37 -19.26 4.78
CA VAL A 142 -15.21 -18.06 3.96
C VAL A 142 -13.91 -18.21 3.19
N TYR A 143 -13.98 -18.06 1.87
CA TYR A 143 -12.82 -18.10 0.99
C TYR A 143 -12.52 -16.71 0.45
N SER A 144 -11.25 -16.33 0.36
CA SER A 144 -10.87 -15.09 -0.30
C SER A 144 -11.21 -15.14 -1.79
N THR A 145 -11.49 -13.98 -2.38
CA THR A 145 -11.75 -13.86 -3.83
C THR A 145 -10.47 -13.70 -4.65
N GLN A 146 -9.36 -13.36 -3.98
CA GLN A 146 -8.04 -13.22 -4.60
C GLN A 146 -7.08 -14.30 -4.12
N VAL A 147 -6.05 -14.55 -4.92
CA VAL A 147 -4.86 -15.29 -4.51
C VAL A 147 -4.13 -14.46 -3.43
N VAL A 148 -3.73 -15.10 -2.32
CA VAL A 148 -3.05 -14.43 -1.21
C VAL A 148 -1.66 -15.03 -0.97
N GLY A 149 -1.47 -16.34 -1.14
CA GLY A 149 -0.17 -17.00 -1.02
C GLY A 149 0.76 -16.72 -2.21
N ASP A 150 1.09 -15.47 -2.47
CA ASP A 150 1.88 -15.01 -3.63
C ASP A 150 3.37 -14.77 -3.31
N GLY A 151 3.76 -14.88 -2.04
CA GLY A 151 5.11 -14.61 -1.55
C GLY A 151 5.28 -13.18 -1.02
N SER A 152 4.21 -12.39 -0.96
CA SER A 152 4.18 -11.06 -0.36
C SER A 152 3.68 -11.09 1.08
N TRP A 153 3.87 -9.99 1.82
CA TRP A 153 3.25 -9.81 3.13
C TRP A 153 1.78 -9.41 2.99
N HIS A 154 0.91 -10.07 3.75
CA HIS A 154 -0.51 -9.72 3.84
C HIS A 154 -0.95 -9.60 5.29
N HIS A 155 -1.83 -8.63 5.56
CA HIS A 155 -2.57 -8.54 6.81
C HIS A 155 -3.86 -9.34 6.68
N ILE A 156 -4.01 -10.36 7.49
CA ILE A 156 -5.12 -11.31 7.42
C ILE A 156 -5.91 -11.19 8.71
N VAL A 157 -7.24 -11.04 8.58
CA VAL A 157 -8.14 -11.03 9.74
C VAL A 157 -9.35 -11.91 9.46
N GLY A 158 -9.53 -12.93 10.31
CA GLY A 158 -10.77 -13.71 10.38
C GLY A 158 -11.62 -13.22 11.56
N THR A 159 -12.89 -12.92 11.33
CA THR A 159 -13.83 -12.51 12.39
C THR A 159 -15.03 -13.42 12.46
N ASN A 160 -15.59 -13.55 13.67
CA ASN A 160 -16.90 -14.13 13.91
C ASN A 160 -17.63 -13.29 14.95
N ASP A 161 -18.84 -12.81 14.64
CA ASP A 161 -19.64 -11.95 15.50
C ASP A 161 -20.75 -12.71 16.29
N GLY A 162 -20.74 -14.05 16.22
CA GLY A 162 -21.78 -14.91 16.76
C GLY A 162 -22.91 -15.22 15.76
N THR A 163 -22.95 -14.49 14.64
CA THR A 163 -23.96 -14.67 13.57
C THR A 163 -23.30 -14.90 12.23
N TYR A 164 -22.20 -14.18 11.94
CA TYR A 164 -21.47 -14.25 10.68
C TYR A 164 -19.98 -14.40 10.88
N SER A 165 -19.37 -15.24 10.05
CA SER A 165 -17.92 -15.28 9.84
C SER A 165 -17.56 -14.44 8.62
N ARG A 166 -16.49 -13.61 8.73
CA ARG A 166 -15.95 -12.78 7.65
C ARG A 166 -14.44 -12.91 7.60
N LEU A 167 -13.89 -12.74 6.40
CA LEU A 167 -12.46 -12.74 6.14
C LEU A 167 -12.05 -11.38 5.53
N TYR A 168 -10.92 -10.85 6.00
CA TYR A 168 -10.34 -9.61 5.50
C TYR A 168 -8.89 -9.87 5.10
N VAL A 169 -8.49 -9.26 3.99
CA VAL A 169 -7.10 -9.23 3.51
C VAL A 169 -6.73 -7.78 3.24
N ASP A 170 -5.60 -7.35 3.80
CA ASP A 170 -5.04 -6.00 3.66
C ASP A 170 -6.04 -4.88 4.02
N GLY A 171 -6.83 -5.12 5.06
CA GLY A 171 -7.81 -4.18 5.60
C GLY A 171 -9.20 -4.25 4.95
N TYR A 172 -9.40 -5.01 3.89
CA TYR A 172 -10.66 -5.07 3.14
C TYR A 172 -11.32 -6.44 3.23
N GLU A 173 -12.66 -6.47 3.36
CA GLU A 173 -13.44 -7.71 3.37
C GLU A 173 -13.30 -8.44 2.03
N THR A 174 -13.12 -9.75 2.09
CA THR A 174 -12.99 -10.62 0.92
C THR A 174 -13.83 -11.87 1.08
N GLY A 175 -14.35 -12.38 -0.03
CA GLY A 175 -15.27 -13.54 -0.04
C GLY A 175 -16.67 -13.17 0.45
N THR A 176 -17.49 -14.19 0.58
CA THR A 176 -18.88 -14.04 1.03
C THR A 176 -18.99 -14.45 2.49
N ALA A 177 -19.48 -13.55 3.34
CA ALA A 177 -19.77 -13.85 4.76
C ALA A 177 -20.66 -15.10 4.90
N LYS A 178 -20.35 -15.92 5.89
CA LYS A 178 -21.09 -17.15 6.17
C LYS A 178 -21.76 -17.09 7.54
N THR A 179 -22.98 -17.55 7.63
CA THR A 179 -23.68 -17.69 8.92
C THR A 179 -22.92 -18.66 9.83
N SER A 180 -22.73 -18.28 11.09
CA SER A 180 -22.00 -19.08 12.06
C SER A 180 -22.50 -18.73 13.47
N ALA A 181 -22.77 -19.73 14.28
CA ALA A 181 -23.26 -19.56 15.66
C ALA A 181 -22.10 -19.38 16.69
N GLY A 182 -21.08 -18.60 16.33
CA GLY A 182 -19.89 -18.46 17.17
C GLY A 182 -18.81 -19.50 16.85
N ILE A 183 -17.79 -19.55 17.69
CA ILE A 183 -16.72 -20.56 17.60
C ILE A 183 -17.01 -21.74 18.52
N ALA A 184 -16.38 -22.88 18.24
CA ALA A 184 -16.21 -23.92 19.24
C ALA A 184 -14.74 -23.96 19.66
N THR A 185 -14.51 -24.21 20.93
CA THR A 185 -13.19 -24.40 21.51
C THR A 185 -13.15 -25.77 22.16
N THR A 186 -12.41 -26.69 21.57
CA THR A 186 -12.25 -28.06 22.12
C THR A 186 -10.83 -28.33 22.55
N GLN A 187 -9.93 -27.39 22.25
CA GLN A 187 -8.52 -27.45 22.63
C GLN A 187 -8.16 -26.22 23.45
N ASP A 188 -7.39 -26.46 24.51
CA ASP A 188 -6.77 -25.41 25.30
C ASP A 188 -5.51 -24.84 24.62
N MET A 189 -5.26 -25.20 23.36
CA MET A 189 -4.06 -24.84 22.61
C MET A 189 -4.40 -24.12 21.32
N LEU A 190 -3.63 -23.08 21.04
CA LEU A 190 -3.62 -22.31 19.78
C LEU A 190 -2.27 -22.53 19.10
N CYS A 191 -2.29 -22.92 17.83
CA CYS A 191 -1.09 -23.13 17.01
C CYS A 191 -1.01 -22.09 15.89
N ILE A 192 0.19 -21.61 15.61
CA ILE A 192 0.53 -20.82 14.43
C ILE A 192 1.52 -21.63 13.60
N GLY A 193 1.24 -21.78 12.30
CA GLY A 193 2.11 -22.45 11.37
C GLY A 193 1.92 -23.97 11.25
N ASN A 194 0.95 -24.54 11.95
CA ASN A 194 0.59 -25.94 11.82
C ASN A 194 -0.83 -26.21 12.37
N TRP A 195 -1.36 -27.39 12.07
CA TRP A 195 -2.53 -27.90 12.77
C TRP A 195 -2.23 -28.17 14.26
N ALA A 196 -3.16 -27.80 15.10
CA ALA A 196 -3.03 -28.00 16.56
C ALA A 196 -2.94 -29.47 16.96
N TYR A 197 -3.45 -30.37 16.11
CA TYR A 197 -3.40 -31.82 16.34
C TYR A 197 -2.77 -32.54 15.15
N VAL A 198 -1.67 -33.25 15.43
CA VAL A 198 -0.86 -33.95 14.40
C VAL A 198 -1.53 -35.24 13.98
N TYR A 199 -2.04 -35.30 12.76
CA TYR A 199 -2.35 -36.55 12.06
C TYR A 199 -1.36 -36.82 10.92
N SER A 200 -1.55 -37.91 10.25
CA SER A 200 -0.71 -38.47 9.16
C SER A 200 -0.45 -37.53 7.97
N SER A 201 -0.98 -36.30 7.98
CA SER A 201 -0.75 -35.28 6.95
C SER A 201 -0.58 -33.91 7.58
N PRO A 202 0.62 -33.58 8.09
CA PRO A 202 0.91 -32.27 8.67
C PRO A 202 0.77 -31.16 7.62
N ARG A 203 0.31 -29.98 8.03
CA ARG A 203 0.06 -28.81 7.17
C ARG A 203 0.91 -27.64 7.62
N TYR A 204 2.21 -27.86 7.64
CA TYR A 204 3.16 -26.84 8.09
C TYR A 204 3.21 -25.66 7.12
N LEU A 205 3.30 -24.47 7.70
CA LEU A 205 3.51 -23.22 6.97
C LEU A 205 4.98 -23.06 6.61
N ASN A 206 5.27 -22.90 5.33
CA ASN A 206 6.56 -22.43 4.84
C ASN A 206 6.49 -20.92 4.61
N GLY A 207 6.89 -20.14 5.61
CA GLY A 207 6.72 -18.71 5.54
C GLY A 207 7.09 -17.96 6.81
N SER A 208 6.69 -16.73 6.87
CA SER A 208 6.94 -15.83 8.00
C SER A 208 5.63 -15.31 8.58
N VAL A 209 5.58 -15.22 9.91
CA VAL A 209 4.43 -14.64 10.66
C VAL A 209 4.93 -13.57 11.61
N SER A 210 4.15 -12.53 11.79
CA SER A 210 4.42 -11.45 12.74
C SER A 210 3.14 -10.80 13.23
N ASN A 211 3.22 -10.05 14.33
CA ASN A 211 2.15 -9.21 14.86
C ASN A 211 0.81 -9.93 14.95
N PHE A 212 0.81 -11.09 15.63
CA PHE A 212 -0.37 -11.92 15.80
C PHE A 212 -1.20 -11.43 16.99
N LYS A 213 -2.52 -11.31 16.80
CA LYS A 213 -3.47 -10.81 17.81
C LYS A 213 -4.72 -11.66 17.85
N VAL A 214 -5.28 -11.83 19.04
CA VAL A 214 -6.59 -12.44 19.28
C VAL A 214 -7.45 -11.49 20.09
N TYR A 215 -8.68 -11.30 19.64
CA TYR A 215 -9.69 -10.48 20.32
C TYR A 215 -10.88 -11.36 20.71
N ASN A 216 -11.45 -11.13 21.90
CA ASN A 216 -12.64 -11.82 22.39
C ASN A 216 -13.96 -11.19 21.88
N ARG A 217 -13.90 -10.50 20.77
CA ARG A 217 -15.02 -9.91 20.02
C ARG A 217 -14.72 -9.85 18.54
N ALA A 218 -15.75 -9.63 17.74
CA ALA A 218 -15.56 -9.28 16.35
C ALA A 218 -15.06 -7.83 16.23
N LEU A 219 -14.00 -7.62 15.46
CA LEU A 219 -13.57 -6.29 15.03
C LEU A 219 -14.48 -5.80 13.89
N SER A 220 -14.79 -4.51 13.90
CA SER A 220 -15.43 -3.84 12.78
C SER A 220 -14.47 -3.65 11.59
N ALA A 221 -15.01 -3.48 10.38
CA ALA A 221 -14.21 -3.20 9.19
C ALA A 221 -13.31 -1.95 9.37
N THR A 222 -13.81 -0.91 10.07
CA THR A 222 -13.04 0.30 10.35
C THR A 222 -11.85 0.04 11.29
N GLU A 223 -12.03 -0.79 12.32
CA GLU A 223 -10.94 -1.18 13.22
C GLU A 223 -9.88 -2.01 12.51
N ILE A 224 -10.30 -2.96 11.65
CA ILE A 224 -9.40 -3.79 10.84
C ILE A 224 -8.60 -2.92 9.87
N LEU A 225 -9.25 -1.99 9.21
CA LEU A 225 -8.58 -1.04 8.30
C LEU A 225 -7.59 -0.14 9.06
N THR A 226 -7.95 0.31 10.26
CA THR A 226 -7.07 1.09 11.15
C THR A 226 -5.86 0.27 11.57
N ASP A 227 -6.04 -0.99 11.98
CA ASP A 227 -4.94 -1.90 12.36
C ASP A 227 -4.00 -2.19 11.17
N TYR A 228 -4.55 -2.39 9.97
CA TYR A 228 -3.77 -2.52 8.75
C TYR A 228 -2.87 -1.30 8.52
N TYR A 229 -3.44 -0.09 8.44
CA TYR A 229 -2.68 1.14 8.22
C TYR A 229 -1.68 1.45 9.33
N SER A 230 -1.99 1.05 10.56
CA SER A 230 -1.12 1.22 11.72
C SER A 230 0.15 0.38 11.66
N THR A 231 0.10 -0.78 11.01
CA THR A 231 1.17 -1.77 11.07
C THR A 231 1.86 -2.03 9.73
N LYS A 232 1.24 -1.71 8.59
CA LYS A 232 1.74 -2.05 7.26
C LYS A 232 3.13 -1.52 6.93
N ASN A 233 3.49 -0.33 7.42
CA ASN A 233 4.81 0.27 7.18
C ASN A 233 5.98 -0.56 7.76
N ARG A 234 5.69 -1.56 8.57
CA ARG A 234 6.67 -2.52 9.05
C ARG A 234 6.99 -3.59 8.01
N PHE A 235 6.00 -3.97 7.22
CA PHE A 235 6.05 -5.06 6.25
C PHE A 235 6.27 -4.52 4.84
N PHE A 236 5.73 -3.36 4.57
CA PHE A 236 6.04 -2.56 3.39
C PHE A 236 6.84 -1.35 3.88
N PRO A 237 8.19 -1.39 3.82
CA PRO A 237 8.99 -0.21 4.17
C PRO A 237 8.44 0.96 3.35
N ILE A 238 8.27 2.11 4.02
CA ILE A 238 7.94 3.35 3.30
C ILE A 238 9.09 3.54 2.31
N GLU A 239 8.83 3.19 1.06
CA GLU A 239 9.79 3.49 0.00
C GLU A 239 9.86 5.01 -0.09
N ASN A 240 11.04 5.56 0.16
CA ASN A 240 11.28 6.95 -0.14
C ASN A 240 11.22 7.11 -1.66
N ILE A 241 10.76 8.25 -2.12
CA ILE A 241 10.87 8.55 -3.54
C ILE A 241 12.33 8.43 -4.00
N VAL A 242 12.52 8.07 -5.24
CA VAL A 242 13.84 8.03 -5.86
C VAL A 242 14.49 9.42 -5.78
N THR A 243 15.73 9.48 -5.30
CA THR A 243 16.47 10.75 -5.17
C THR A 243 17.55 10.92 -6.25
N ASN A 244 17.99 9.81 -6.87
CA ASN A 244 18.99 9.88 -7.93
C ASN A 244 18.43 10.59 -9.16
N GLY A 245 19.05 11.70 -9.54
CA GLY A 245 18.63 12.56 -10.65
C GLY A 245 17.45 13.48 -10.33
N LEU A 246 16.97 13.54 -9.10
CA LEU A 246 15.87 14.43 -8.68
C LEU A 246 16.37 15.89 -8.67
N VAL A 247 15.75 16.74 -9.48
CA VAL A 247 16.12 18.16 -9.62
C VAL A 247 15.03 19.13 -9.17
N LEU A 248 13.83 18.64 -8.94
CA LEU A 248 12.74 19.39 -8.32
C LEU A 248 11.81 18.40 -7.59
N ASN A 249 11.45 18.74 -6.37
CA ASN A 249 10.48 18.00 -5.60
C ASN A 249 9.65 18.95 -4.75
N VAL A 250 8.38 19.09 -5.07
CA VAL A 250 7.43 19.82 -4.25
C VAL A 250 6.31 18.90 -3.78
N ASP A 251 5.93 19.06 -2.52
CA ASP A 251 4.92 18.24 -1.89
C ASP A 251 4.09 19.10 -0.92
N ALA A 252 2.84 19.38 -1.29
CA ALA A 252 1.96 20.23 -0.51
C ALA A 252 1.59 19.66 0.87
N SER A 253 1.83 18.34 1.11
CA SER A 253 1.63 17.71 2.42
C SER A 253 2.75 17.98 3.40
N LYS A 254 3.89 18.41 2.92
CA LYS A 254 5.09 18.64 3.73
C LYS A 254 5.19 20.10 4.10
N SER A 255 5.10 20.43 5.38
CA SER A 255 5.18 21.82 5.85
C SER A 255 6.48 22.53 5.49
N ASN A 256 7.59 21.77 5.29
CA ASN A 256 8.86 22.30 4.79
C ASN A 256 8.88 22.53 3.27
N SER A 257 7.89 22.00 2.52
CA SER A 257 7.65 22.38 1.11
C SER A 257 6.61 23.47 1.02
N TYR A 258 5.44 23.31 1.65
CA TYR A 258 4.41 24.32 1.69
C TYR A 258 3.73 24.36 3.06
N SER A 259 3.73 25.54 3.67
CA SER A 259 3.16 25.72 5.02
C SER A 259 1.62 25.77 5.05
N GLY A 260 0.96 25.73 3.89
CA GLY A 260 -0.49 25.94 3.73
C GLY A 260 -0.91 27.40 3.60
N ILE A 261 0.02 28.33 3.74
CA ILE A 261 -0.19 29.79 3.62
C ILE A 261 0.98 30.45 2.88
N GLY A 262 0.73 31.60 2.29
CA GLY A 262 1.74 32.37 1.55
C GLY A 262 1.90 31.93 0.10
N ASN A 263 2.85 32.55 -0.60
CA ASN A 263 3.00 32.44 -2.06
C ASN A 263 4.25 31.65 -2.47
N THR A 264 4.84 30.86 -1.58
CA THR A 264 6.10 30.15 -1.86
C THR A 264 5.95 28.68 -1.54
N ILE A 265 6.26 27.81 -2.53
CA ILE A 265 6.42 26.39 -2.33
C ILE A 265 7.89 26.00 -2.52
N TYR A 266 8.49 25.44 -1.48
CA TYR A 266 9.93 25.16 -1.43
C TYR A 266 10.26 23.81 -2.07
N ASP A 267 11.34 23.79 -2.86
CA ASP A 267 11.91 22.61 -3.46
C ASP A 267 12.64 21.75 -2.40
N LEU A 268 12.25 20.50 -2.29
CA LEU A 268 12.85 19.52 -1.37
C LEU A 268 13.95 18.67 -2.01
N SER A 269 14.29 18.89 -3.29
CA SER A 269 15.35 18.13 -3.98
C SER A 269 16.75 18.59 -3.59
N GLY A 270 16.89 19.80 -3.06
CA GLY A 270 18.15 20.46 -2.80
C GLY A 270 18.71 21.26 -3.99
N SER A 271 18.03 21.27 -5.14
CA SER A 271 18.47 22.01 -6.35
C SER A 271 18.05 23.49 -6.35
N GLY A 272 17.22 23.90 -5.39
CA GLY A 272 16.81 25.29 -5.20
C GLY A 272 15.76 25.80 -6.18
N ASN A 273 15.01 24.93 -6.86
CA ASN A 273 13.94 25.29 -7.80
C ASN A 273 12.64 25.62 -7.06
N THR A 274 12.68 26.56 -6.14
CA THR A 274 11.53 27.01 -5.35
C THR A 274 10.47 27.66 -6.25
N GLY A 275 9.20 27.32 -6.04
CA GLY A 275 8.08 27.83 -6.81
C GLY A 275 7.39 29.02 -6.18
N ALA A 276 6.88 29.93 -7.02
CA ALA A 276 6.01 31.04 -6.62
C ALA A 276 4.56 30.76 -7.04
N LEU A 277 3.63 30.84 -6.09
CA LEU A 277 2.19 30.76 -6.33
C LEU A 277 1.70 32.12 -6.86
N ILE A 278 1.09 32.14 -8.03
CA ILE A 278 0.67 33.35 -8.74
C ILE A 278 -0.83 33.32 -8.94
N ASN A 279 -1.46 34.47 -8.77
CA ASN A 279 -2.89 34.78 -8.93
C ASN A 279 -3.83 34.09 -7.93
N GLY A 280 -3.30 33.40 -6.89
CA GLY A 280 -4.10 32.98 -5.75
C GLY A 280 -4.48 31.50 -5.66
N PRO A 281 -3.64 30.56 -6.17
CA PRO A 281 -3.89 29.15 -5.91
C PRO A 281 -4.10 28.89 -4.41
N THR A 282 -5.12 28.10 -4.05
CA THR A 282 -5.48 27.86 -2.66
C THR A 282 -4.96 26.51 -2.17
N PHE A 283 -4.92 26.34 -0.84
CA PHE A 283 -4.48 25.08 -0.22
C PHE A 283 -5.68 24.30 0.33
N SER A 284 -5.68 22.99 0.09
CA SER A 284 -6.57 22.04 0.75
C SER A 284 -5.77 21.07 1.61
N ALA A 285 -6.13 20.92 2.87
CA ALA A 285 -5.56 19.93 3.76
C ALA A 285 -6.09 18.50 3.49
N SER A 286 -7.11 18.33 2.66
CA SER A 286 -7.65 17.02 2.26
C SER A 286 -6.59 16.18 1.58
N ASN A 287 -6.63 14.85 1.81
CA ASN A 287 -5.66 13.89 1.28
C ASN A 287 -4.19 14.26 1.60
N GLY A 288 -3.98 14.82 2.78
CA GLY A 288 -2.65 15.20 3.28
C GLY A 288 -2.10 16.51 2.70
N GLY A 289 -2.79 17.17 1.79
CA GLY A 289 -2.41 18.48 1.25
C GLY A 289 -2.34 18.53 -0.27
N SER A 290 -2.93 19.56 -0.85
CA SER A 290 -2.84 19.87 -2.30
C SER A 290 -2.99 21.35 -2.57
N ILE A 291 -2.45 21.80 -3.70
CA ILE A 291 -2.68 23.12 -4.28
C ILE A 291 -3.87 23.01 -5.23
N LEU A 292 -4.84 23.91 -5.11
CA LEU A 292 -6.04 23.99 -5.93
C LEU A 292 -5.91 25.13 -6.92
N PHE A 293 -6.25 24.86 -8.18
CA PHE A 293 -6.27 25.79 -9.30
C PHE A 293 -7.72 26.01 -9.76
N ASP A 294 -8.13 27.27 -9.94
CA ASP A 294 -9.53 27.69 -10.06
C ASP A 294 -10.08 27.74 -11.50
N ASN A 295 -9.27 27.39 -12.49
CA ASN A 295 -9.61 27.50 -13.93
C ASN A 295 -9.70 28.95 -14.46
N VAL A 296 -9.12 29.92 -13.77
CA VAL A 296 -9.10 31.31 -14.25
C VAL A 296 -7.69 31.72 -14.68
N ASN A 297 -6.75 31.78 -13.74
CA ASN A 297 -5.39 32.22 -14.02
C ASN A 297 -4.35 31.77 -12.99
N ASP A 298 -4.73 30.83 -12.12
CA ASP A 298 -3.88 30.28 -11.08
C ASP A 298 -2.74 29.44 -11.62
N TYR A 299 -1.52 29.62 -11.10
CA TYR A 299 -0.39 28.76 -11.41
C TYR A 299 0.73 28.81 -10.36
N VAL A 300 1.64 27.85 -10.43
CA VAL A 300 2.93 27.91 -9.75
C VAL A 300 4.04 28.02 -10.78
N SER A 301 4.95 28.98 -10.60
CA SER A 301 6.11 29.19 -11.46
C SER A 301 7.40 28.76 -10.77
N PHE A 302 8.17 27.86 -11.41
CA PHE A 302 9.47 27.37 -10.93
C PHE A 302 10.67 28.01 -11.66
N GLY A 303 10.42 29.05 -12.45
CA GLY A 303 11.45 29.79 -13.15
C GLY A 303 12.09 29.02 -14.33
N THR A 304 13.28 29.48 -14.75
CA THR A 304 13.95 29.09 -15.99
C THR A 304 15.35 28.48 -15.74
N SER A 305 15.66 28.06 -14.54
CA SER A 305 16.94 27.44 -14.15
C SER A 305 17.38 26.34 -15.15
N SER A 306 18.69 26.16 -15.29
CA SER A 306 19.26 25.08 -16.11
C SER A 306 18.85 23.68 -15.65
N SER A 307 18.62 23.51 -14.35
CA SER A 307 18.19 22.24 -13.76
C SER A 307 16.79 21.78 -14.22
N VAL A 308 15.91 22.72 -14.65
CA VAL A 308 14.60 22.39 -15.24
C VAL A 308 14.65 22.27 -16.78
N LYS A 309 15.84 22.14 -17.35
CA LYS A 309 16.11 21.96 -18.80
C LYS A 309 16.98 20.71 -19.08
N PRO A 310 16.61 19.52 -18.59
CA PRO A 310 17.40 18.31 -18.81
C PRO A 310 17.26 17.75 -20.22
N THR A 311 18.28 17.09 -20.76
CA THR A 311 18.24 16.43 -22.07
C THR A 311 17.47 15.10 -22.09
N GLN A 312 17.39 14.46 -20.94
CA GLN A 312 16.54 13.30 -20.63
C GLN A 312 15.78 13.62 -19.35
N LEU A 313 14.57 13.15 -19.18
CA LEU A 313 13.78 13.52 -18.00
C LEU A 313 12.76 12.48 -17.58
N SER A 314 12.30 12.63 -16.33
CA SER A 314 11.04 12.11 -15.87
C SER A 314 10.27 13.22 -15.15
N LEU A 315 9.02 13.42 -15.56
CA LEU A 315 8.09 14.36 -14.94
C LEU A 315 6.97 13.58 -14.28
N ALA A 316 6.81 13.71 -12.97
CA ALA A 316 5.87 12.97 -12.16
C ALA A 316 4.94 13.91 -11.38
N CYS A 317 3.67 13.57 -11.26
CA CYS A 317 2.69 14.38 -10.56
C CYS A 317 1.54 13.56 -9.98
N PHE A 318 1.19 13.82 -8.70
CA PHE A 318 -0.09 13.42 -8.13
C PHE A 318 -1.10 14.53 -8.33
N PHE A 319 -2.16 14.25 -9.07
CA PHE A 319 -3.17 15.23 -9.47
C PHE A 319 -4.58 14.64 -9.44
N LYS A 320 -5.56 15.53 -9.30
CA LYS A 320 -6.98 15.24 -9.52
C LYS A 320 -7.56 16.36 -10.38
N ILE A 321 -8.10 16.02 -11.55
CA ILE A 321 -8.83 16.96 -12.41
C ILE A 321 -10.28 17.02 -11.91
N ASN A 322 -10.81 18.21 -11.68
CA ASN A 322 -12.19 18.39 -11.25
C ASN A 322 -13.15 18.53 -12.46
N ALA A 323 -12.65 19.00 -13.60
CA ALA A 323 -13.40 19.07 -14.85
C ALA A 323 -12.45 18.93 -16.06
N ILE A 324 -12.80 18.07 -17.02
CA ILE A 324 -12.10 17.94 -18.30
C ILE A 324 -12.78 18.90 -19.28
N ASN A 325 -12.26 20.13 -19.36
CA ASN A 325 -12.79 21.16 -20.26
C ASN A 325 -11.87 21.32 -21.48
N ALA A 326 -11.17 22.41 -21.63
CA ALA A 326 -10.11 22.63 -22.61
C ALA A 326 -8.82 21.90 -22.19
N PRO A 327 -7.70 22.02 -22.88
CA PRO A 327 -6.46 21.38 -22.44
C PRO A 327 -6.16 21.67 -20.98
N ASN A 328 -6.11 20.61 -20.15
CA ASN A 328 -5.73 20.73 -18.74
C ASN A 328 -4.24 20.43 -18.64
N VAL A 329 -3.42 21.46 -18.54
CA VAL A 329 -1.97 21.28 -18.35
C VAL A 329 -1.68 21.07 -16.88
N ILE A 330 -1.21 19.86 -16.56
CA ILE A 330 -0.86 19.50 -15.19
C ILE A 330 0.45 20.19 -14.82
N VAL A 331 1.49 19.96 -15.63
CA VAL A 331 2.81 20.57 -15.49
C VAL A 331 3.41 20.71 -16.89
N GLY A 332 4.01 21.84 -17.22
CA GLY A 332 4.67 22.04 -18.49
C GLY A 332 5.77 23.08 -18.47
N LYS A 333 6.89 22.77 -19.12
CA LYS A 333 7.95 23.71 -19.47
C LYS A 333 7.66 24.24 -20.89
N GLN A 334 7.40 25.54 -20.99
CA GLN A 334 7.10 26.15 -22.27
C GLN A 334 8.33 26.24 -23.18
N GLY A 335 8.09 26.10 -24.49
CA GLY A 335 9.09 26.29 -25.54
C GLY A 335 8.89 27.60 -26.32
N THR A 336 9.55 27.74 -27.48
CA THR A 336 9.41 28.87 -28.39
C THR A 336 8.35 28.58 -29.43
N GLY A 337 7.28 29.37 -29.49
CA GLY A 337 6.21 29.27 -30.49
C GLY A 337 4.82 29.11 -29.90
N VAL A 338 3.79 29.30 -30.72
CA VAL A 338 2.39 29.13 -30.30
C VAL A 338 2.10 27.64 -30.15
N GLY A 339 1.82 27.22 -28.92
CA GLY A 339 1.56 25.81 -28.60
C GLY A 339 2.81 24.98 -28.31
N ALA A 340 4.00 25.58 -28.30
CA ALA A 340 5.25 24.86 -28.07
C ALA A 340 5.49 24.56 -26.57
N ALA A 341 5.54 23.30 -26.22
CA ALA A 341 6.05 22.83 -24.93
C ALA A 341 7.40 22.15 -25.14
N SER A 342 8.41 22.51 -24.36
CA SER A 342 9.62 21.69 -24.33
C SER A 342 9.28 20.29 -23.83
N TYR A 343 8.53 20.19 -22.71
CA TYR A 343 7.92 18.96 -22.22
C TYR A 343 6.69 19.28 -21.36
N ALA A 344 5.70 18.38 -21.33
CA ALA A 344 4.51 18.54 -20.50
C ALA A 344 3.80 17.23 -20.17
N LEU A 345 3.09 17.23 -19.01
CA LEU A 345 1.97 16.34 -18.75
C LEU A 345 0.67 17.13 -18.97
N VAL A 346 -0.20 16.65 -19.86
CA VAL A 346 -1.43 17.34 -20.27
C VAL A 346 -2.57 16.39 -20.50
N VAL A 347 -3.78 16.74 -20.06
CA VAL A 347 -5.02 16.06 -20.46
C VAL A 347 -5.69 16.92 -21.55
N GLN A 348 -5.76 16.36 -22.76
CA GLN A 348 -6.29 17.04 -23.95
C GLN A 348 -7.02 16.02 -24.83
N ASN A 349 -8.18 16.42 -25.38
CA ASN A 349 -8.97 15.60 -26.30
C ASN A 349 -9.29 14.18 -25.75
N GLY A 350 -9.59 14.08 -24.45
CA GLY A 350 -9.89 12.79 -23.80
C GLY A 350 -8.68 11.88 -23.55
N ASN A 351 -7.47 12.39 -23.71
CA ASN A 351 -6.23 11.64 -23.46
C ASN A 351 -5.34 12.35 -22.43
N LEU A 352 -4.72 11.56 -21.57
CA LEU A 352 -3.53 11.97 -20.82
C LEU A 352 -2.31 11.75 -21.72
N ASN A 353 -1.52 12.80 -21.90
CA ASN A 353 -0.35 12.80 -22.75
C ASN A 353 0.89 13.20 -21.97
N PHE A 354 1.98 12.48 -22.17
CA PHE A 354 3.31 12.99 -21.92
C PHE A 354 3.89 13.46 -23.23
N ARG A 355 4.19 14.74 -23.31
CA ARG A 355 4.54 15.46 -24.53
C ARG A 355 5.98 15.94 -24.49
N ILE A 356 6.68 15.80 -25.63
CA ILE A 356 7.86 16.59 -26.00
C ILE A 356 7.56 17.29 -27.31
N GLU A 357 7.90 18.56 -27.40
CA GLU A 357 7.73 19.34 -28.62
C GLU A 357 9.07 19.89 -29.10
N SER A 358 9.46 19.49 -30.30
CA SER A 358 10.71 19.87 -30.96
C SER A 358 10.50 19.85 -32.48
N GLY A 359 10.02 20.98 -33.02
CA GLY A 359 9.63 21.05 -34.47
C GLY A 359 8.38 20.23 -34.82
N GLY A 360 7.68 19.72 -33.84
CA GLY A 360 6.46 18.92 -33.92
C GLY A 360 6.16 18.24 -32.58
N ILE A 361 4.90 17.84 -32.38
CA ILE A 361 4.42 17.21 -31.17
C ILE A 361 4.78 15.72 -31.20
N GLN A 362 5.40 15.23 -30.10
CA GLN A 362 5.65 13.83 -29.82
C GLN A 362 4.93 13.49 -28.52
N ASP A 363 3.92 12.61 -28.58
CA ASP A 363 3.09 12.24 -27.44
C ASP A 363 3.15 10.74 -27.15
N ALA A 364 3.37 10.36 -25.90
CA ALA A 364 2.95 9.09 -25.37
C ALA A 364 1.57 9.30 -24.73
N SER A 365 0.53 8.61 -25.23
CA SER A 365 -0.88 8.92 -24.95
C SER A 365 -1.63 7.76 -24.33
N TYR A 366 -2.61 8.08 -23.50
CA TYR A 366 -3.56 7.13 -22.89
C TYR A 366 -4.94 7.78 -22.73
N THR A 367 -6.02 7.07 -23.12
CA THR A 367 -7.40 7.55 -22.93
C THR A 367 -7.70 7.79 -21.46
N PHE A 368 -8.14 8.99 -21.11
CA PHE A 368 -8.28 9.42 -19.73
C PHE A 368 -9.60 10.16 -19.51
N SER A 369 -10.39 9.69 -18.53
CA SER A 369 -11.70 10.29 -18.17
C SER A 369 -11.91 10.42 -16.66
N ASN A 370 -10.92 10.06 -15.82
CA ASN A 370 -11.09 10.05 -14.37
C ASN A 370 -11.04 11.46 -13.78
N THR A 371 -12.17 11.92 -13.24
CA THR A 371 -12.30 13.20 -12.51
C THR A 371 -12.64 13.03 -11.03
N SER A 372 -12.82 11.80 -10.56
CA SER A 372 -13.33 11.51 -9.21
C SER A 372 -12.23 11.30 -8.17
N THR A 373 -11.09 10.74 -8.59
CA THR A 373 -9.99 10.36 -7.69
C THR A 373 -8.67 11.00 -8.10
N TYR A 374 -7.71 10.99 -7.19
CA TYR A 374 -6.33 11.30 -7.55
C TYR A 374 -5.75 10.27 -8.50
N ASN A 375 -4.78 10.70 -9.28
CA ASN A 375 -4.00 9.87 -10.20
C ASN A 375 -2.53 10.24 -10.08
N TYR A 376 -1.64 9.28 -10.28
CA TYR A 376 -0.22 9.50 -10.40
C TYR A 376 0.21 9.33 -11.85
N ALA A 377 0.57 10.39 -12.54
CA ALA A 377 1.12 10.33 -13.88
C ALA A 377 2.64 10.51 -13.86
N VAL A 378 3.34 9.72 -14.67
CA VAL A 378 4.77 9.88 -14.91
C VAL A 378 5.05 9.78 -16.40
N GLY A 379 5.61 10.84 -16.96
CA GLY A 379 6.20 10.82 -18.29
C GLY A 379 7.71 10.65 -18.20
N THR A 380 8.31 9.75 -18.97
CA THR A 380 9.76 9.57 -19.06
C THR A 380 10.26 9.69 -20.48
N TYR A 381 11.42 10.32 -20.67
CA TYR A 381 12.13 10.41 -21.94
C TYR A 381 13.61 10.09 -21.75
N ASP A 382 14.10 9.10 -22.47
CA ASP A 382 15.49 8.60 -22.38
C ASP A 382 16.37 9.03 -23.57
N GLY A 383 15.88 9.92 -24.46
CA GLY A 383 16.54 10.33 -25.68
C GLY A 383 16.15 9.50 -26.92
N SER A 384 15.39 8.41 -26.73
CA SER A 384 14.97 7.51 -27.81
C SER A 384 13.48 7.12 -27.74
N ALA A 385 12.87 7.21 -26.56
CA ALA A 385 11.47 6.84 -26.36
C ALA A 385 10.82 7.68 -25.28
N LEU A 386 9.54 8.03 -25.51
CA LEU A 386 8.62 8.52 -24.49
C LEU A 386 7.85 7.35 -23.92
N LYS A 387 7.71 7.33 -22.59
CA LYS A 387 6.82 6.40 -21.90
C LYS A 387 5.92 7.18 -20.97
N LEU A 388 4.65 6.79 -20.93
CA LEU A 388 3.65 7.33 -19.99
C LEU A 388 3.22 6.23 -19.04
N TYR A 389 3.28 6.53 -17.75
CA TYR A 389 2.78 5.66 -16.68
C TYR A 389 1.61 6.33 -15.99
N LEU A 390 0.61 5.52 -15.61
CA LEU A 390 -0.52 5.93 -14.80
C LEU A 390 -0.65 4.97 -13.62
N ASN A 391 -0.65 5.51 -12.41
CA ASN A 391 -0.75 4.74 -11.15
C ASN A 391 0.25 3.58 -11.10
N GLY A 392 1.51 3.86 -11.48
CA GLY A 392 2.62 2.91 -11.49
C GLY A 392 2.69 2.00 -12.74
N SER A 393 1.64 1.88 -13.53
CA SER A 393 1.57 1.00 -14.71
C SER A 393 1.92 1.74 -16.00
N LEU A 394 2.70 1.11 -16.89
CA LEU A 394 2.98 1.64 -18.24
C LEU A 394 1.71 1.61 -19.09
N VAL A 395 1.25 2.76 -19.59
CA VAL A 395 -0.01 2.89 -20.35
C VAL A 395 0.17 3.46 -21.74
N GLY A 396 1.30 4.10 -22.06
CA GLY A 396 1.58 4.65 -23.38
C GLY A 396 3.06 4.69 -23.72
N THR A 397 3.40 4.54 -25.00
CA THR A 397 4.77 4.64 -25.51
C THR A 397 4.80 5.33 -26.88
N ALA A 398 5.88 6.09 -27.15
CA ALA A 398 6.18 6.59 -28.47
C ALA A 398 7.69 6.57 -28.70
N THR A 399 8.12 6.18 -29.90
CA THR A 399 9.55 6.20 -30.26
C THR A 399 9.88 7.52 -30.92
N THR A 400 10.87 8.22 -30.41
CA THR A 400 11.37 9.47 -30.96
C THR A 400 12.78 9.77 -30.43
N SER A 401 13.62 10.35 -31.24
CA SER A 401 14.99 10.75 -30.86
C SER A 401 15.21 12.26 -30.98
N VAL A 402 14.15 13.05 -30.80
CA VAL A 402 14.22 14.51 -30.91
C VAL A 402 14.97 15.12 -29.72
N SER A 403 15.81 16.12 -29.98
CA SER A 403 16.40 16.93 -28.93
C SER A 403 15.35 17.90 -28.39
N ILE A 404 15.21 17.96 -27.05
CA ILE A 404 14.28 18.90 -26.42
C ILE A 404 14.79 20.32 -26.64
N ILE A 405 13.95 21.20 -27.21
CA ILE A 405 14.26 22.60 -27.43
C ILE A 405 13.75 23.42 -26.24
N TYR A 406 14.62 24.18 -25.62
CA TYR A 406 14.32 25.03 -24.48
C TYR A 406 14.38 26.51 -24.82
N SER A 407 13.54 27.28 -24.15
CA SER A 407 13.60 28.73 -24.13
C SER A 407 13.93 29.22 -22.73
N ASP A 408 14.83 30.19 -22.65
CA ASP A 408 15.17 30.86 -21.37
C ASP A 408 14.12 31.88 -20.95
N SER A 409 13.21 32.26 -21.85
CA SER A 409 12.15 33.23 -21.57
C SER A 409 10.94 32.63 -20.89
N TYR A 410 10.74 31.28 -20.95
CA TYR A 410 9.54 30.64 -20.44
C TYR A 410 9.84 29.75 -19.25
N PRO A 411 9.12 29.91 -18.12
CA PRO A 411 9.33 29.10 -16.92
C PRO A 411 8.73 27.70 -17.05
N LEU A 412 9.12 26.80 -16.12
CA LEU A 412 8.36 25.60 -15.79
C LEU A 412 7.14 26.00 -14.97
N LEU A 413 5.94 25.62 -15.41
CA LEU A 413 4.66 25.98 -14.76
C LEU A 413 3.89 24.73 -14.32
N MET A 414 3.18 24.84 -13.21
CA MET A 414 2.21 23.86 -12.72
C MET A 414 0.83 24.52 -12.70
N GLY A 415 -0.18 23.84 -13.30
CA GLY A 415 -1.57 24.32 -13.31
C GLY A 415 -1.92 25.30 -14.45
N TYR A 416 -0.98 25.64 -15.33
CA TYR A 416 -1.20 26.65 -16.37
C TYR A 416 -0.27 26.48 -17.56
N TYR A 417 -0.68 26.99 -18.74
CA TYR A 417 0.12 26.97 -19.94
C TYR A 417 -0.15 28.15 -20.88
N ALA A 418 0.91 28.83 -21.30
CA ALA A 418 0.94 29.77 -22.44
C ALA A 418 -0.10 30.90 -22.41
N ASN A 419 -0.39 31.47 -21.25
CA ASN A 419 -1.35 32.57 -21.06
C ASN A 419 -2.80 32.30 -21.56
N ALA A 420 -3.16 31.00 -21.77
CA ALA A 420 -4.44 30.66 -22.40
C ALA A 420 -5.17 29.47 -21.74
N PHE A 421 -4.48 28.59 -21.02
CA PHE A 421 -5.08 27.36 -20.53
C PHE A 421 -4.92 27.22 -19.02
N ALA A 422 -5.87 27.82 -18.29
CA ALA A 422 -6.07 27.58 -16.87
C ALA A 422 -6.72 26.21 -16.64
N THR A 423 -6.51 25.63 -15.49
CA THR A 423 -6.99 24.29 -15.17
C THR A 423 -7.79 24.28 -13.87
N ASN A 424 -8.83 23.43 -13.81
CA ASN A 424 -9.54 23.13 -12.59
C ASN A 424 -9.06 21.79 -12.05
N MET A 425 -8.07 21.84 -11.17
CA MET A 425 -7.47 20.64 -10.61
C MET A 425 -6.84 20.86 -9.24
N ASN A 426 -6.58 19.73 -8.58
CA ASN A 426 -5.81 19.68 -7.35
C ASN A 426 -4.47 18.99 -7.66
N ILE A 427 -3.35 19.56 -7.24
CA ILE A 427 -2.04 18.95 -7.36
C ILE A 427 -1.44 18.77 -5.96
N GLY A 428 -1.15 17.53 -5.61
CA GLY A 428 -0.62 17.18 -4.30
C GLY A 428 0.91 17.19 -4.23
N SER A 429 1.55 16.68 -5.28
CA SER A 429 3.02 16.67 -5.37
C SER A 429 3.48 16.62 -6.82
N MET A 430 4.70 17.10 -7.06
CA MET A 430 5.38 17.06 -8.37
C MET A 430 6.86 16.77 -8.19
N GLN A 431 7.41 15.92 -9.06
CA GLN A 431 8.85 15.63 -9.14
C GLN A 431 9.35 15.79 -10.58
N LEU A 432 10.54 16.35 -10.74
CA LEU A 432 11.29 16.37 -12.00
C LEU A 432 12.65 15.72 -11.79
N TYR A 433 13.01 14.82 -12.69
CA TYR A 433 14.30 14.13 -12.73
C TYR A 433 15.04 14.50 -14.00
N ASN A 434 16.37 14.57 -13.96
CA ASN A 434 17.24 14.81 -15.12
C ASN A 434 17.63 13.53 -15.85
N ARG A 435 16.85 12.47 -15.71
CA ARG A 435 16.99 11.17 -16.37
C ARG A 435 15.65 10.47 -16.51
N ALA A 436 15.57 9.48 -17.36
CA ALA A 436 14.43 8.58 -17.39
C ALA A 436 14.47 7.63 -16.18
N LEU A 437 13.35 7.54 -15.44
CA LEU A 437 13.12 6.53 -14.42
C LEU A 437 12.78 5.19 -15.07
N SER A 438 13.26 4.11 -14.47
CA SER A 438 12.81 2.75 -14.80
C SER A 438 11.38 2.50 -14.30
N ALA A 439 10.71 1.48 -14.83
CA ALA A 439 9.37 1.09 -14.37
C ALA A 439 9.34 0.75 -12.86
N THR A 440 10.40 0.13 -12.34
CA THR A 440 10.55 -0.16 -10.90
C THR A 440 10.63 1.11 -10.08
N GLU A 441 11.38 2.12 -10.52
CA GLU A 441 11.50 3.41 -9.82
C GLU A 441 10.21 4.23 -9.88
N VAL A 442 9.47 4.15 -10.99
CA VAL A 442 8.12 4.75 -11.10
C VAL A 442 7.17 4.10 -10.11
N MET A 443 7.19 2.77 -10.01
CA MET A 443 6.38 2.02 -9.04
C MET A 443 6.80 2.34 -7.60
N GLN A 444 8.10 2.47 -7.32
CA GLN A 444 8.62 2.90 -6.02
C GLN A 444 8.05 4.28 -5.63
N ASN A 445 8.13 5.26 -6.50
CA ASN A 445 7.57 6.60 -6.24
C ASN A 445 6.04 6.57 -6.03
N PHE A 446 5.33 5.77 -6.82
CA PHE A 446 3.90 5.57 -6.65
C PHE A 446 3.57 5.00 -5.27
N ASN A 447 4.22 3.90 -4.89
CA ASN A 447 4.02 3.24 -3.59
C ASN A 447 4.40 4.14 -2.41
N ALA A 448 5.41 5.00 -2.56
CA ALA A 448 5.83 5.94 -1.53
C ALA A 448 4.75 6.97 -1.14
N MET A 449 3.80 7.25 -2.04
CA MET A 449 2.88 8.37 -1.86
C MET A 449 1.40 8.03 -2.04
N ARG A 450 1.04 6.94 -2.76
CA ARG A 450 -0.33 6.64 -3.21
C ARG A 450 -1.37 6.59 -2.08
N GLU A 451 -0.97 6.08 -0.93
CA GLU A 451 -1.89 5.88 0.20
C GLU A 451 -2.50 7.17 0.73
N ARG A 452 -1.72 8.25 0.69
CA ARG A 452 -2.19 9.58 1.07
C ARG A 452 -3.33 10.05 0.17
N TYR A 453 -3.37 9.56 -1.05
CA TYR A 453 -4.38 9.90 -2.06
C TYR A 453 -5.52 8.87 -2.17
N ASN A 454 -5.49 7.80 -1.36
CA ASN A 454 -6.45 6.68 -1.37
C ASN A 454 -6.55 5.99 -2.75
N ILE A 455 -5.40 5.68 -3.36
CA ILE A 455 -5.29 4.99 -4.66
C ILE A 455 -4.25 3.87 -4.62
#